data_205ea50bcbd15b3b803e3c9fe36fc4d2
#
_entry.id   205ea50bcbd15b3b803e3c9fe36fc4d2
#
_cell.length_a   1.000
_cell.length_b   1.000
_cell.length_c   1.000
_cell.angle_alpha   90.00
_cell.angle_beta   90.00
_cell.angle_gamma   90.00
#
_symmetry.space_group_name_H-M   'P 1'
#
loop_
_entity.id
_entity.type
_entity.pdbx_description
1 polymer ?
#
loop_
_entity_poly.entity_id
_entity_poly.type
_entity_poly.pdbx_seq_one_letter_code
_entity_poly.pdbx_strand_id
1 'polypeptide(L)'
;MSGRTDQLRDLVMKIGATTKVVEKQATRHGSLRGSGEIERALLGVVREMIKQYSIQTKLTPEQLSSVVRLFYKGLSDTEIAEQLGDRALNKTVSRARIKLHLFRETDLKPPFDKEEFLRLTDASKSVKDMAESLRVAPSTISEYRNIFDSQKASERDGYTMRFKEILSDQDVSERMVTVHTEDGLQDTIDTDYEAVEA
;
A
#
# COMPACT_ATOMS: atom_id res chain seq x y z
N MET A 1 20.32 -6.31 61.93
CA MET A 1 20.60 -6.77 60.56
C MET A 1 19.58 -6.21 59.57
N SER A 2 19.32 -4.92 59.59
CA SER A 2 18.28 -4.24 58.76
C SER A 2 18.85 -3.39 57.61
N GLY A 3 20.15 -3.27 57.45
CA GLY A 3 20.71 -2.28 56.57
C GLY A 3 20.84 -2.63 55.07
N ARG A 4 20.71 -3.91 54.69
CA ARG A 4 20.98 -4.34 53.32
C ARG A 4 19.71 -4.38 52.45
N THR A 5 18.58 -4.65 53.07
CA THR A 5 17.24 -4.60 52.43
C THR A 5 16.79 -3.17 52.21
N ASP A 6 17.09 -2.26 53.11
CA ASP A 6 16.73 -0.84 52.97
C ASP A 6 17.56 -0.18 51.87
N GLN A 7 18.85 -0.51 51.75
CA GLN A 7 19.73 0.00 50.69
C GLN A 7 19.30 -0.51 49.29
N LEU A 8 18.85 -1.77 49.20
CA LEU A 8 18.30 -2.31 47.95
C LEU A 8 16.95 -1.67 47.58
N ARG A 9 16.12 -1.38 48.58
CA ARG A 9 14.84 -0.68 48.36
C ARG A 9 15.05 0.75 47.90
N ASP A 10 16.00 1.47 48.47
CA ASP A 10 16.36 2.83 48.05
C ASP A 10 17.01 2.85 46.65
N LEU A 11 17.79 1.81 46.29
CA LEU A 11 18.37 1.68 44.97
C LEU A 11 17.26 1.41 43.91
N VAL A 12 16.31 0.52 44.22
CA VAL A 12 15.16 0.23 43.35
C VAL A 12 14.24 1.45 43.20
N MET A 13 14.02 2.20 44.31
CA MET A 13 13.26 3.46 44.26
C MET A 13 14.01 4.54 43.46
N LYS A 14 15.32 4.61 43.53
CA LYS A 14 16.14 5.56 42.78
C LYS A 14 16.24 5.24 41.29
N ILE A 15 16.22 3.94 40.93
CA ILE A 15 16.13 3.47 39.53
C ILE A 15 14.70 3.59 39.01
N GLY A 16 13.71 3.36 39.87
CA GLY A 16 12.29 3.53 39.54
C GLY A 16 11.82 4.99 39.46
N ALA A 17 12.53 5.93 40.05
CA ALA A 17 12.20 7.36 39.99
C ALA A 17 12.64 8.05 38.68
N THR A 18 13.38 7.37 37.83
CA THR A 18 13.55 7.75 36.42
C THR A 18 12.47 7.11 35.54
N THR A 19 11.27 6.92 36.07
CA THR A 19 10.11 6.41 35.35
C THR A 19 9.46 7.51 34.52
N LYS A 20 10.22 8.05 33.59
CA LYS A 20 9.69 8.50 32.31
C LYS A 20 10.43 7.81 31.18
N VAL A 21 10.71 6.53 31.34
CA VAL A 21 10.74 5.61 30.22
C VAL A 21 9.30 5.08 30.06
N VAL A 22 8.36 5.98 29.88
CA VAL A 22 7.30 5.71 28.97
C VAL A 22 7.99 5.90 27.61
N GLU A 23 8.72 4.89 27.20
CA GLU A 23 8.88 4.59 25.82
C GLU A 23 7.49 4.77 25.23
N LYS A 24 7.30 5.88 24.52
CA LYS A 24 6.20 5.94 23.56
C LYS A 24 6.53 4.81 22.60
N GLN A 25 5.97 3.64 22.85
CA GLN A 25 5.84 2.60 21.84
C GLN A 25 5.01 3.22 20.73
N ALA A 26 5.68 4.02 19.88
CA ALA A 26 5.10 4.61 18.69
C ALA A 26 4.84 3.52 17.63
N THR A 27 5.37 2.32 17.85
CA THR A 27 5.04 1.12 17.10
C THR A 27 3.94 0.37 17.86
N ARG A 28 2.72 0.62 17.49
CA ARG A 28 1.58 -0.21 17.84
C ARG A 28 1.76 -1.60 17.21
N HIS A 29 2.57 -2.44 17.84
CA HIS A 29 2.54 -3.86 17.54
C HIS A 29 1.18 -4.40 18.01
N GLY A 30 0.33 -4.78 17.03
CA GLY A 30 -0.94 -5.45 17.30
C GLY A 30 -2.19 -4.58 17.40
N SER A 31 -2.19 -3.34 16.92
CA SER A 31 -3.44 -2.62 16.67
C SER A 31 -4.03 -3.14 15.35
N LEU A 32 -4.97 -4.06 15.44
CA LEU A 32 -5.81 -4.48 14.32
C LEU A 32 -6.54 -3.23 13.79
N ARG A 33 -6.10 -2.71 12.67
CA ARG A 33 -6.81 -1.61 12.00
C ARG A 33 -8.11 -2.18 11.46
N GLY A 34 -9.24 -1.63 11.87
CA GLY A 34 -10.51 -1.95 11.25
C GLY A 34 -10.50 -1.60 9.76
N SER A 35 -11.31 -2.28 8.95
CA SER A 35 -11.37 -2.07 7.49
C SER A 35 -11.51 -0.60 7.09
N GLY A 36 -12.27 0.19 7.85
CA GLY A 36 -12.42 1.63 7.64
C GLY A 36 -11.17 2.46 7.94
N GLU A 37 -10.27 1.97 8.80
CA GLU A 37 -8.99 2.66 9.07
C GLU A 37 -7.99 2.38 7.97
N ILE A 38 -7.96 1.17 7.45
CA ILE A 38 -7.14 0.75 6.32
C ILE A 38 -7.51 1.57 5.07
N GLU A 39 -8.81 1.70 4.80
CA GLU A 39 -9.30 2.48 3.66
C GLU A 39 -8.92 3.97 3.78
N ARG A 40 -9.06 4.55 4.97
CA ARG A 40 -8.60 5.93 5.25
C ARG A 40 -7.10 6.09 5.11
N ALA A 41 -6.30 5.10 5.55
CA ALA A 41 -4.85 5.12 5.42
C ALA A 41 -4.41 5.04 3.95
N LEU A 42 -4.98 4.12 3.16
CA LEU A 42 -4.73 4.02 1.73
C LEU A 42 -5.09 5.30 0.99
N LEU A 43 -6.27 5.85 1.27
CA LEU A 43 -6.74 7.10 0.68
C LEU A 43 -5.80 8.27 1.02
N GLY A 44 -5.26 8.30 2.24
CA GLY A 44 -4.26 9.28 2.64
C GLY A 44 -3.01 9.24 1.77
N VAL A 45 -2.44 8.04 1.58
CA VAL A 45 -1.25 7.83 0.72
C VAL A 45 -1.53 8.18 -0.74
N VAL A 46 -2.70 7.78 -1.26
CA VAL A 46 -3.11 8.09 -2.63
C VAL A 46 -3.24 9.60 -2.85
N ARG A 47 -3.85 10.33 -1.91
CA ARG A 47 -3.97 11.79 -1.99
C ARG A 47 -2.62 12.50 -1.94
N GLU A 48 -1.68 11.98 -1.15
CA GLU A 48 -0.30 12.47 -1.12
C GLU A 48 0.38 12.30 -2.49
N MET A 49 0.27 11.11 -3.11
CA MET A 49 0.80 10.84 -4.44
C MET A 49 0.16 11.71 -5.52
N ILE A 50 -1.16 11.90 -5.48
CA ILE A 50 -1.86 12.80 -6.41
C ILE A 50 -1.28 14.20 -6.35
N LYS A 51 -1.03 14.72 -5.14
CA LYS A 51 -0.45 16.06 -4.94
C LYS A 51 1.01 16.11 -5.40
N GLN A 52 1.83 15.12 -5.05
CA GLN A 52 3.25 15.09 -5.36
C GLN A 52 3.53 14.95 -6.85
N TYR A 53 2.80 14.07 -7.53
CA TYR A 53 2.99 13.76 -8.96
C TYR A 53 1.98 14.43 -9.88
N SER A 54 1.12 15.29 -9.36
CA SER A 54 0.05 15.95 -10.13
C SER A 54 -0.73 14.96 -11.01
N ILE A 55 -1.13 13.82 -10.42
CA ILE A 55 -1.75 12.72 -11.16
C ILE A 55 -3.09 13.20 -11.77
N GLN A 56 -3.13 13.29 -13.08
CA GLN A 56 -4.35 13.60 -13.83
C GLN A 56 -5.00 12.30 -14.29
N THR A 57 -6.24 12.07 -13.86
CA THR A 57 -7.04 10.88 -14.20
C THR A 57 -8.53 11.22 -14.07
N LYS A 58 -9.37 10.41 -14.72
CA LYS A 58 -10.84 10.46 -14.53
C LYS A 58 -11.32 9.76 -13.26
N LEU A 59 -10.43 8.98 -12.62
CA LEU A 59 -10.77 8.24 -11.40
C LEU A 59 -10.70 9.17 -10.19
N THR A 60 -11.65 9.00 -9.27
CA THR A 60 -11.63 9.71 -7.98
C THR A 60 -10.53 9.16 -7.08
N PRO A 61 -10.09 9.88 -6.04
CA PRO A 61 -9.12 9.37 -5.08
C PRO A 61 -9.56 8.05 -4.41
N GLU A 62 -10.85 7.87 -4.17
CA GLU A 62 -11.45 6.67 -3.61
C GLU A 62 -11.36 5.49 -4.60
N GLN A 63 -11.64 5.75 -5.88
CA GLN A 63 -11.45 4.75 -6.94
C GLN A 63 -9.98 4.37 -7.10
N LEU A 64 -9.05 5.33 -7.01
CA LEU A 64 -7.61 5.05 -7.03
C LEU A 64 -7.17 4.21 -5.83
N SER A 65 -7.72 4.46 -4.64
CA SER A 65 -7.49 3.60 -3.46
C SER A 65 -7.99 2.17 -3.71
N SER A 66 -9.16 2.01 -4.34
CA SER A 66 -9.66 0.70 -4.75
C SER A 66 -8.75 0.03 -5.79
N VAL A 67 -8.18 0.78 -6.76
CA VAL A 67 -7.19 0.25 -7.71
C VAL A 67 -5.99 -0.33 -6.97
N VAL A 68 -5.44 0.36 -5.96
CA VAL A 68 -4.33 -0.15 -5.15
C VAL A 68 -4.70 -1.48 -4.51
N ARG A 69 -5.81 -1.52 -3.79
CA ARG A 69 -6.28 -2.72 -3.07
C ARG A 69 -6.50 -3.91 -4.02
N LEU A 70 -7.19 -3.69 -5.12
CA LEU A 70 -7.51 -4.74 -6.09
C LEU A 70 -6.27 -5.23 -6.85
N PHE A 71 -5.31 -4.36 -7.12
CA PHE A 71 -4.02 -4.73 -7.70
C PHE A 71 -3.26 -5.71 -6.80
N TYR A 72 -3.17 -5.42 -5.49
CA TYR A 72 -2.51 -6.32 -4.53
C TYR A 72 -3.29 -7.63 -4.29
N LYS A 73 -4.61 -7.67 -4.58
CA LYS A 73 -5.40 -8.90 -4.66
C LYS A 73 -5.14 -9.71 -5.95
N GLY A 74 -4.29 -9.21 -6.85
CA GLY A 74 -3.88 -9.90 -8.07
C GLY A 74 -4.83 -9.75 -9.27
N LEU A 75 -5.86 -8.87 -9.19
CA LEU A 75 -6.81 -8.67 -10.26
C LEU A 75 -6.14 -7.99 -11.47
N SER A 76 -6.58 -8.35 -12.68
CA SER A 76 -6.19 -7.68 -13.93
C SER A 76 -6.80 -6.28 -14.03
N ASP A 77 -6.25 -5.44 -14.93
CA ASP A 77 -6.76 -4.08 -15.13
C ASP A 77 -8.22 -4.06 -15.62
N THR A 78 -8.64 -5.11 -16.36
CA THR A 78 -10.02 -5.29 -16.81
C THR A 78 -10.96 -5.65 -15.65
N GLU A 79 -10.56 -6.59 -14.80
CA GLU A 79 -11.34 -6.98 -13.62
C GLU A 79 -11.44 -5.82 -12.62
N ILE A 80 -10.37 -5.04 -12.45
CA ILE A 80 -10.40 -3.83 -11.62
C ILE A 80 -11.40 -2.83 -12.20
N ALA A 81 -11.39 -2.60 -13.51
CA ALA A 81 -12.31 -1.70 -14.18
C ALA A 81 -13.78 -2.16 -14.03
N GLU A 82 -14.04 -3.46 -14.14
CA GLU A 82 -15.36 -4.06 -13.90
C GLU A 82 -15.83 -3.84 -12.46
N GLN A 83 -14.95 -4.01 -11.48
CA GLN A 83 -15.29 -3.74 -10.08
C GLN A 83 -15.50 -2.24 -9.77
N LEU A 84 -14.92 -1.35 -10.56
CA LEU A 84 -15.21 0.09 -10.50
C LEU A 84 -16.52 0.47 -11.22
N GLY A 85 -17.22 -0.50 -11.83
CA GLY A 85 -18.52 -0.32 -12.45
C GLY A 85 -18.51 -0.07 -13.96
N ASP A 86 -17.34 0.03 -14.61
CA ASP A 86 -17.24 0.26 -16.05
C ASP A 86 -15.99 -0.40 -16.65
N ARG A 87 -16.19 -1.47 -17.39
CA ARG A 87 -15.12 -2.20 -18.11
C ARG A 87 -14.34 -1.32 -19.10
N ALA A 88 -14.97 -0.28 -19.65
CA ALA A 88 -14.30 0.65 -20.57
C ALA A 88 -13.17 1.45 -19.92
N LEU A 89 -13.14 1.51 -18.58
CA LEU A 89 -12.07 2.17 -17.81
C LEU A 89 -10.75 1.37 -17.77
N ASN A 90 -10.64 0.19 -18.37
CA ASN A 90 -9.46 -0.67 -18.30
C ASN A 90 -8.15 0.08 -18.64
N LYS A 91 -8.13 0.87 -19.73
CA LYS A 91 -6.97 1.69 -20.10
C LYS A 91 -6.70 2.83 -19.12
N THR A 92 -7.76 3.38 -18.51
CA THR A 92 -7.64 4.42 -17.48
C THR A 92 -7.06 3.81 -16.20
N VAL A 93 -7.50 2.63 -15.81
CA VAL A 93 -6.97 1.85 -14.67
C VAL A 93 -5.50 1.53 -14.91
N SER A 94 -5.12 1.00 -16.08
CA SER A 94 -3.73 0.68 -16.41
C SER A 94 -2.81 1.90 -16.27
N ARG A 95 -3.20 3.06 -16.84
CA ARG A 95 -2.44 4.30 -16.74
C ARG A 95 -2.38 4.83 -15.31
N ALA A 96 -3.48 4.75 -14.56
CA ALA A 96 -3.52 5.17 -13.17
C ALA A 96 -2.63 4.30 -12.29
N ARG A 97 -2.64 2.98 -12.49
CA ARG A 97 -1.81 2.01 -11.79
C ARG A 97 -0.31 2.32 -11.95
N ILE A 98 0.14 2.60 -13.19
CA ILE A 98 1.53 2.99 -13.46
C ILE A 98 1.90 4.27 -12.70
N LYS A 99 1.02 5.27 -12.70
CA LYS A 99 1.24 6.52 -11.95
C LYS A 99 1.23 6.33 -10.42
N LEU A 100 0.56 5.28 -9.92
CA LEU A 100 0.59 4.86 -8.53
C LEU A 100 1.76 3.94 -8.21
N HIS A 101 2.71 3.77 -9.14
CA HIS A 101 3.91 2.93 -9.01
C HIS A 101 3.60 1.43 -8.82
N LEU A 102 2.47 0.98 -9.36
CA LEU A 102 2.01 -0.41 -9.30
C LEU A 102 2.33 -1.11 -10.63
N PHE A 103 3.50 -1.70 -10.75
CA PHE A 103 3.99 -2.33 -11.98
C PHE A 103 3.74 -3.84 -11.97
N ARG A 104 3.39 -4.38 -13.14
CA ARG A 104 3.44 -5.81 -13.45
C ARG A 104 4.73 -6.12 -14.17
N GLU A 105 5.15 -7.37 -14.17
CA GLU A 105 6.33 -7.76 -14.95
C GLU A 105 6.18 -7.46 -16.45
N THR A 106 4.97 -7.57 -16.98
CA THR A 106 4.66 -7.27 -18.37
C THR A 106 4.88 -5.80 -18.73
N ASP A 107 4.62 -4.88 -17.79
CA ASP A 107 4.81 -3.44 -18.02
C ASP A 107 6.30 -3.10 -18.18
N LEU A 108 7.18 -3.86 -17.52
CA LEU A 108 8.62 -3.63 -17.51
C LEU A 108 9.37 -4.33 -18.66
N LYS A 109 8.64 -5.06 -19.53
CA LYS A 109 9.19 -5.76 -20.69
C LYS A 109 8.80 -5.02 -21.97
N PRO A 110 9.62 -4.06 -22.46
CA PRO A 110 9.32 -3.34 -23.69
C PRO A 110 9.44 -4.25 -24.91
N PRO A 111 8.69 -3.97 -26.00
CA PRO A 111 8.79 -4.68 -27.27
C PRO A 111 10.01 -4.24 -28.12
N PHE A 112 10.98 -3.58 -27.52
CA PHE A 112 12.19 -3.05 -28.13
C PHE A 112 13.38 -3.17 -27.18
N ASP A 113 14.59 -2.89 -27.69
CA ASP A 113 15.80 -2.88 -26.87
C ASP A 113 15.76 -1.75 -25.85
N LYS A 114 15.78 -2.11 -24.55
CA LYS A 114 15.75 -1.19 -23.43
C LYS A 114 17.01 -0.32 -23.35
N GLU A 115 18.18 -0.87 -23.63
CA GLU A 115 19.45 -0.14 -23.56
C GLU A 115 19.49 0.94 -24.64
N GLU A 116 19.08 0.59 -25.86
CA GLU A 116 18.98 1.54 -26.97
C GLU A 116 17.95 2.65 -26.66
N PHE A 117 16.81 2.30 -26.08
CA PHE A 117 15.81 3.28 -25.64
C PHE A 117 16.39 4.27 -24.63
N LEU A 118 17.12 3.79 -23.61
CA LEU A 118 17.75 4.65 -22.61
C LEU A 118 18.79 5.57 -23.24
N ARG A 119 19.63 5.02 -24.13
CA ARG A 119 20.63 5.80 -24.87
C ARG A 119 20.03 6.92 -25.70
N LEU A 120 18.93 6.64 -26.41
CA LEU A 120 18.20 7.65 -27.20
C LEU A 120 17.53 8.70 -26.32
N THR A 121 17.05 8.29 -25.15
CA THR A 121 16.45 9.19 -24.15
C THR A 121 17.51 10.15 -23.57
N ASP A 122 18.67 9.64 -23.20
CA ASP A 122 19.80 10.43 -22.68
C ASP A 122 20.34 11.39 -23.75
N ALA A 123 20.30 11.00 -25.01
CA ALA A 123 20.62 11.86 -26.16
C ALA A 123 19.50 12.88 -26.47
N SER A 124 18.46 12.97 -25.65
CA SER A 124 17.33 13.91 -25.83
C SER A 124 16.65 13.82 -27.19
N LYS A 125 16.60 12.62 -27.78
CA LYS A 125 15.94 12.40 -29.07
C LYS A 125 14.43 12.61 -28.95
N SER A 126 13.83 13.10 -30.06
CA SER A 126 12.38 13.26 -30.11
C SER A 126 11.65 11.91 -30.06
N VAL A 127 10.40 11.91 -29.60
CA VAL A 127 9.57 10.68 -29.58
C VAL A 127 9.44 10.07 -30.97
N LYS A 128 9.42 10.90 -32.02
CA LYS A 128 9.31 10.47 -33.41
C LYS A 128 10.60 9.76 -33.87
N ASP A 129 11.76 10.36 -33.61
CA ASP A 129 13.07 9.79 -34.00
C ASP A 129 13.31 8.46 -33.25
N MET A 130 12.93 8.40 -31.95
CA MET A 130 13.00 7.19 -31.15
C MET A 130 12.11 6.08 -31.73
N ALA A 131 10.87 6.44 -32.12
CA ALA A 131 9.92 5.49 -32.68
C ALA A 131 10.42 4.91 -34.01
N GLU A 132 11.02 5.73 -34.86
CA GLU A 132 11.66 5.28 -36.11
C GLU A 132 12.88 4.37 -35.86
N SER A 133 13.76 4.77 -34.94
CA SER A 133 14.96 3.98 -34.60
C SER A 133 14.60 2.62 -33.99
N LEU A 134 13.63 2.57 -33.09
CA LEU A 134 13.19 1.35 -32.38
C LEU A 134 12.10 0.57 -33.14
N ARG A 135 11.65 1.06 -34.30
CA ARG A 135 10.61 0.46 -35.15
C ARG A 135 9.31 0.17 -34.46
N VAL A 136 8.86 1.09 -33.60
CA VAL A 136 7.61 1.03 -32.87
C VAL A 136 6.77 2.29 -33.05
N ALA A 137 5.50 2.26 -32.64
CA ALA A 137 4.64 3.44 -32.70
C ALA A 137 5.13 4.54 -31.71
N PRO A 138 4.97 5.84 -32.04
CA PRO A 138 5.29 6.94 -31.14
C PRO A 138 4.52 6.87 -29.80
N SER A 139 3.29 6.34 -29.82
CA SER A 139 2.49 6.09 -28.61
C SER A 139 3.17 5.08 -27.67
N THR A 140 3.80 4.05 -28.22
CA THR A 140 4.56 3.05 -27.45
C THR A 140 5.76 3.69 -26.76
N ILE A 141 6.50 4.55 -27.45
CA ILE A 141 7.63 5.30 -26.86
C ILE A 141 7.13 6.17 -25.70
N SER A 142 6.03 6.90 -25.89
CA SER A 142 5.46 7.77 -24.85
C SER A 142 4.99 6.96 -23.63
N GLU A 143 4.41 5.79 -23.85
CA GLU A 143 3.96 4.89 -22.80
C GLU A 143 5.13 4.37 -21.99
N TYR A 144 6.15 3.83 -22.62
CA TYR A 144 7.33 3.31 -21.91
C TYR A 144 8.17 4.40 -21.25
N ARG A 145 8.21 5.61 -21.80
CA ARG A 145 8.81 6.76 -21.11
C ARG A 145 8.11 7.01 -19.78
N ASN A 146 6.78 7.05 -19.77
CA ASN A 146 6.01 7.22 -18.53
C ASN A 146 6.25 6.06 -17.54
N ILE A 147 6.36 4.82 -18.02
CA ILE A 147 6.63 3.64 -17.17
C ILE A 147 8.00 3.78 -16.50
N PHE A 148 9.06 4.05 -17.25
CA PHE A 148 10.40 4.17 -16.72
C PHE A 148 10.60 5.39 -15.81
N ASP A 149 9.95 6.52 -16.11
CA ASP A 149 9.95 7.69 -15.24
C ASP A 149 9.23 7.40 -13.92
N SER A 150 8.09 6.71 -13.96
CA SER A 150 7.37 6.26 -12.77
C SER A 150 8.14 5.22 -11.97
N GLN A 151 8.89 4.32 -12.63
CA GLN A 151 9.75 3.36 -11.96
C GLN A 151 10.88 4.05 -11.20
N LYS A 152 11.59 5.00 -11.83
CA LYS A 152 12.63 5.79 -11.18
C LYS A 152 12.10 6.59 -9.98
N ALA A 153 10.87 7.10 -10.08
CA ALA A 153 10.20 7.78 -8.98
C ALA A 153 9.90 6.81 -7.83
N SER A 154 9.36 5.62 -8.13
CA SER A 154 9.03 4.58 -7.16
C SER A 154 10.24 4.12 -6.33
N GLU A 155 11.41 4.06 -6.93
CA GLU A 155 12.66 3.67 -6.24
C GLU A 155 13.10 4.71 -5.21
N ARG A 156 12.67 5.96 -5.34
CA ARG A 156 13.05 7.07 -4.46
C ARG A 156 12.10 7.33 -3.31
N ASP A 157 10.80 7.11 -3.51
CA ASP A 157 9.76 7.61 -2.60
C ASP A 157 9.14 6.57 -1.66
N GLY A 158 9.30 5.28 -1.95
CA GLY A 158 8.86 4.19 -1.09
C GLY A 158 7.34 4.03 -0.93
N TYR A 159 6.50 4.66 -1.76
CA TYR A 159 5.03 4.53 -1.65
C TYR A 159 4.53 3.09 -1.77
N THR A 160 5.17 2.28 -2.60
CA THR A 160 4.85 0.85 -2.75
C THR A 160 5.03 0.07 -1.44
N MET A 161 6.02 0.43 -0.64
CA MET A 161 6.21 -0.17 0.69
C MET A 161 5.10 0.24 1.65
N ARG A 162 4.73 1.53 1.67
CA ARG A 162 3.61 2.04 2.48
C ARG A 162 2.29 1.36 2.14
N PHE A 163 2.01 1.11 0.85
CA PHE A 163 0.82 0.35 0.43
C PHE A 163 0.84 -1.08 0.96
N LYS A 164 1.97 -1.78 0.83
CA LYS A 164 2.13 -3.15 1.33
C LYS A 164 1.96 -3.22 2.85
N GLU A 165 2.52 -2.28 3.58
CA GLU A 165 2.42 -2.18 5.03
C GLU A 165 0.95 -2.01 5.49
N ILE A 166 0.23 -1.08 4.86
CA ILE A 166 -1.19 -0.85 5.16
C ILE A 166 -2.05 -2.08 4.85
N LEU A 167 -1.77 -2.78 3.73
CA LEU A 167 -2.55 -3.93 3.30
C LEU A 167 -2.19 -5.21 4.08
N SER A 168 -0.93 -5.36 4.54
CA SER A 168 -0.56 -6.50 5.39
C SER A 168 -1.29 -6.48 6.74
N ASP A 169 -1.56 -5.30 7.29
CA ASP A 169 -2.38 -5.14 8.49
C ASP A 169 -3.83 -5.64 8.26
N GLN A 170 -4.34 -5.53 7.03
CA GLN A 170 -5.67 -6.04 6.65
C GLN A 170 -5.72 -7.57 6.67
N ASP A 171 -4.75 -8.23 6.03
CA ASP A 171 -4.71 -9.68 5.95
C ASP A 171 -4.62 -10.33 7.34
N VAL A 172 -3.87 -9.73 8.26
CA VAL A 172 -3.78 -10.18 9.66
C VAL A 172 -5.12 -10.00 10.37
N SER A 173 -5.78 -8.86 10.19
CA SER A 173 -7.09 -8.57 10.79
C SER A 173 -8.17 -9.52 10.30
N GLU A 174 -8.25 -9.76 8.98
CA GLU A 174 -9.22 -10.67 8.39
C GLU A 174 -9.02 -12.12 8.87
N ARG A 175 -7.78 -12.59 8.97
CA ARG A 175 -7.47 -13.94 9.48
C ARG A 175 -7.83 -14.09 10.96
N MET A 176 -7.57 -13.10 11.79
CA MET A 176 -7.94 -13.16 13.22
C MET A 176 -9.45 -13.17 13.44
N VAL A 177 -10.22 -12.42 12.65
CA VAL A 177 -11.69 -12.43 12.71
C VAL A 177 -12.22 -13.81 12.29
N THR A 178 -11.64 -14.43 11.24
CA THR A 178 -12.05 -15.76 10.77
C THR A 178 -11.77 -16.84 11.81
N VAL A 179 -10.60 -16.80 12.44
CA VAL A 179 -10.25 -17.74 13.53
C VAL A 179 -11.19 -17.59 14.73
N HIS A 180 -11.57 -16.36 15.08
CA HIS A 180 -12.47 -16.09 16.21
C HIS A 180 -13.91 -16.57 15.96
N THR A 181 -14.36 -16.56 14.68
CA THR A 181 -15.68 -17.08 14.28
C THR A 181 -15.67 -18.60 14.14
N GLU A 182 -14.55 -19.21 13.76
CA GLU A 182 -14.43 -20.67 13.66
C GLU A 182 -14.28 -21.37 15.04
N ASP A 183 -13.72 -20.69 16.03
CA ASP A 183 -13.53 -21.21 17.38
C ASP A 183 -14.82 -21.22 18.25
N GLY A 184 -15.96 -20.81 17.71
CA GLY A 184 -17.28 -20.97 18.36
C GLY A 184 -17.46 -20.14 19.64
N LEU A 185 -16.62 -19.15 19.91
CA LEU A 185 -16.72 -18.29 21.11
C LEU A 185 -17.95 -17.37 21.09
N GLN A 186 -18.66 -17.27 19.98
CA GLN A 186 -19.89 -16.51 19.88
C GLN A 186 -21.10 -17.22 20.49
N ASP A 187 -21.07 -18.57 20.53
CA ASP A 187 -22.15 -19.39 21.12
C ASP A 187 -22.15 -19.36 22.66
N THR A 188 -21.05 -18.96 23.31
CA THR A 188 -20.98 -18.91 24.76
C THR A 188 -21.52 -17.62 25.38
N ILE A 189 -21.64 -16.55 24.61
CA ILE A 189 -22.14 -15.26 25.12
C ILE A 189 -23.68 -15.24 25.15
N ASP A 190 -24.34 -15.91 24.21
CA ASP A 190 -25.82 -15.94 24.13
C ASP A 190 -26.47 -16.89 25.15
N THR A 191 -25.73 -17.88 25.68
CA THR A 191 -26.26 -18.83 26.65
C THR A 191 -26.23 -18.32 28.10
N ASP A 192 -25.42 -17.32 28.43
CA ASP A 192 -25.37 -16.78 29.80
C ASP A 192 -26.45 -15.73 30.11
N TYR A 193 -27.14 -15.20 29.07
CA TYR A 193 -28.22 -14.22 29.28
C TYR A 193 -29.59 -14.85 29.51
N GLU A 194 -29.84 -16.09 29.09
CA GLU A 194 -31.12 -16.77 29.37
C GLU A 194 -31.25 -17.42 30.76
N ALA A 195 -30.14 -17.52 31.51
CA ALA A 195 -30.10 -18.17 32.82
C ALA A 195 -30.42 -17.21 34.00
N VAL A 196 -30.67 -15.91 33.78
CA VAL A 196 -30.86 -14.91 34.82
C VAL A 196 -32.34 -14.45 34.95
N GLU A 197 -33.25 -14.91 34.09
CA GLU A 197 -34.69 -14.55 34.12
C GLU A 197 -35.64 -15.74 34.43
N ALA A 198 -35.19 -16.77 35.19
CA ALA A 198 -36.07 -17.85 35.68
C ALA A 198 -36.15 -17.89 37.21
#